data_cc3e5e6d92cefa939669a46e452df650
#
_entry.id   cc3e5e6d92cefa939669a46e452df650
#
_cell.length_a   1.000
_cell.length_b   1.000
_cell.length_c   1.000
_cell.angle_alpha   90.00
_cell.angle_beta   90.00
_cell.angle_gamma   90.00
#
_symmetry.space_group_name_H-M   'P 1'
#
loop_
_entity.id
_entity.type
_entity.pdbx_description
1 polymer ?
#
loop_
_entity_poly.entity_id
_entity_poly.type
_entity_poly.pdbx_seq_one_letter_code
_entity_poly.pdbx_strand_id
1 'polypeptide(L)'
;MLIGRKEEQKILLSAAASEYSELIAVYGRRRVGKTYLIRETFGYKFTFQHTGLAKGKTKDQLFSFAISLRDAGYDDCPIPQSWLEAFSLLSHFLKNSTDEKKIIFLDELPWMDTPRSNFISAFEHFWNGWASARK
;
A
#
# COMPACT_ATOMS: atom_id res chain seq x y z
N MET A 1 7.17 -5.85 2.24
CA MET A 1 6.95 -7.24 2.74
C MET A 1 5.73 -7.83 2.05
N LEU A 2 5.87 -9.03 1.51
CA LEU A 2 4.76 -9.75 0.90
C LEU A 2 4.19 -10.75 1.89
N ILE A 3 2.87 -10.74 2.05
CA ILE A 3 2.19 -11.59 3.02
C ILE A 3 1.43 -12.69 2.31
N GLY A 4 1.68 -13.95 2.69
CA GLY A 4 1.06 -15.08 2.04
C GLY A 4 0.27 -16.03 2.93
N ARG A 5 0.81 -16.48 4.06
CA ARG A 5 0.17 -17.49 4.88
C ARG A 5 0.61 -17.52 6.34
N LYS A 6 0.64 -18.71 6.94
CA LYS A 6 0.82 -18.88 8.38
C LYS A 6 2.09 -18.31 8.99
N GLU A 7 3.23 -18.60 8.39
CA GLU A 7 4.47 -18.09 8.94
C GLU A 7 4.52 -16.58 8.91
N GLU A 8 3.68 -16.00 8.09
CA GLU A 8 3.55 -14.56 7.98
C GLU A 8 3.10 -13.93 9.28
N GLN A 9 2.44 -14.69 10.14
CA GLN A 9 2.05 -14.15 11.43
C GLN A 9 3.27 -13.71 12.22
N LYS A 10 4.34 -14.52 12.19
CA LYS A 10 5.59 -14.17 12.86
C LYS A 10 6.24 -12.97 12.19
N ILE A 11 6.19 -12.93 10.87
CA ILE A 11 6.74 -11.82 10.11
C ILE A 11 5.99 -10.54 10.43
N LEU A 12 4.67 -10.61 10.51
CA LEU A 12 3.84 -9.46 10.85
C LEU A 12 4.15 -8.95 12.25
N LEU A 13 4.29 -9.85 13.21
CA LEU A 13 4.61 -9.45 14.57
C LEU A 13 5.98 -8.79 14.63
N SER A 14 6.94 -9.35 13.88
CA SER A 14 8.27 -8.76 13.79
C SER A 14 8.24 -7.37 13.18
N ALA A 15 7.46 -7.20 12.11
CA ALA A 15 7.31 -5.90 11.46
C ALA A 15 6.65 -4.89 12.39
N ALA A 16 5.63 -5.32 13.13
CA ALA A 16 4.94 -4.44 14.07
C ALA A 16 5.87 -3.96 15.19
N ALA A 17 6.81 -4.80 15.59
CA ALA A 17 7.75 -4.47 16.64
C ALA A 17 8.97 -3.71 16.12
N SER A 18 9.16 -3.63 14.82
CA SER A 18 10.31 -2.95 14.20
C SER A 18 10.29 -1.46 14.50
N GLU A 19 11.48 -0.88 14.63
CA GLU A 19 11.64 0.57 14.79
C GLU A 19 11.54 1.29 13.43
N TYR A 20 11.58 0.54 12.34
CA TYR A 20 11.60 1.10 11.00
C TYR A 20 10.22 1.13 10.38
N SER A 21 10.04 2.00 9.39
CA SER A 21 8.83 2.02 8.60
C SER A 21 8.70 0.73 7.79
N GLU A 22 7.46 0.29 7.56
CA GLU A 22 7.20 -0.97 6.90
C GLU A 22 6.23 -0.82 5.74
N LEU A 23 6.47 -1.55 4.68
CA LEU A 23 5.57 -1.67 3.56
C LEU A 23 5.07 -3.11 3.49
N ILE A 24 3.77 -3.28 3.61
CA ILE A 24 3.13 -4.58 3.58
C ILE A 24 2.27 -4.67 2.33
N ALA A 25 2.64 -5.56 1.42
CA ALA A 25 1.90 -5.75 0.18
C ALA A 25 1.36 -7.17 0.15
N VAL A 26 0.06 -7.31 -0.12
CA VAL A 26 -0.61 -8.60 -0.14
C VAL A 26 -0.97 -8.98 -1.56
N TYR A 27 -0.38 -10.06 -2.03
CA TYR A 27 -0.68 -10.65 -3.32
C TYR A 27 -1.64 -11.82 -3.13
N GLY A 28 -2.35 -12.13 -4.19
CA GLY A 28 -3.25 -13.25 -4.18
C GLY A 28 -4.66 -12.83 -3.84
N ARG A 29 -5.52 -13.82 -3.74
CA ARG A 29 -6.93 -13.55 -3.46
C ARG A 29 -7.13 -13.12 -2.03
N ARG A 30 -8.01 -12.16 -1.88
CA ARG A 30 -8.41 -11.70 -0.57
C ARG A 30 -9.06 -12.82 0.23
N ARG A 31 -8.65 -12.91 1.48
CA ARG A 31 -9.28 -13.81 2.44
C ARG A 31 -9.57 -13.00 3.69
N VAL A 32 -10.81 -13.09 4.13
CA VAL A 32 -11.27 -12.30 5.27
C VAL A 32 -10.34 -12.44 6.48
N GLY A 33 -9.95 -13.67 6.80
CA GLY A 33 -9.07 -13.90 7.94
C GLY A 33 -7.71 -13.24 7.81
N LYS A 34 -7.17 -13.21 6.60
CA LYS A 34 -5.85 -12.62 6.36
C LYS A 34 -5.87 -11.11 6.57
N THR A 35 -6.86 -10.44 5.99
CA THR A 35 -7.00 -8.99 6.14
C THR A 35 -7.23 -8.63 7.61
N TYR A 36 -8.07 -9.38 8.28
CA TYR A 36 -8.34 -9.18 9.70
C TYR A 36 -7.07 -9.31 10.52
N LEU A 37 -6.29 -10.35 10.27
CA LEU A 37 -5.05 -10.59 11.00
C LEU A 37 -4.07 -9.42 10.84
N ILE A 38 -3.91 -8.92 9.63
CA ILE A 38 -3.01 -7.80 9.37
C ILE A 38 -3.47 -6.56 10.13
N ARG A 39 -4.75 -6.25 10.06
CA ARG A 39 -5.29 -5.07 10.75
C ARG A 39 -5.16 -5.20 12.26
N GLU A 40 -5.42 -6.38 12.79
CA GLU A 40 -5.30 -6.61 14.24
C GLU A 40 -3.84 -6.51 14.69
N THR A 41 -2.92 -7.08 13.90
CA THR A 41 -1.50 -7.06 14.25
C THR A 41 -0.97 -5.64 14.37
N PHE A 42 -1.42 -4.73 13.52
CA PHE A 42 -0.96 -3.35 13.53
C PHE A 42 -1.91 -2.40 14.24
N GLY A 43 -2.97 -2.93 14.88
CA GLY A 43 -3.91 -2.10 15.62
C GLY A 43 -4.64 -1.08 14.76
N TYR A 44 -4.83 -1.40 13.48
CA TYR A 44 -5.49 -0.50 12.52
C TYR A 44 -4.76 0.85 12.35
N LYS A 45 -3.47 0.89 12.68
CA LYS A 45 -2.70 2.13 12.62
C LYS A 45 -1.84 2.18 11.37
N PHE A 46 -2.47 2.33 10.23
CA PHE A 46 -1.77 2.46 8.96
C PHE A 46 -1.64 3.93 8.57
N THR A 47 -0.44 4.31 8.12
CA THR A 47 -0.23 5.64 7.56
C THR A 47 -0.99 5.76 6.25
N PHE A 48 -1.00 4.68 5.48
CA PHE A 48 -1.75 4.59 4.24
C PHE A 48 -2.19 3.15 4.03
N GLN A 49 -3.42 2.98 3.59
CA GLN A 49 -3.93 1.66 3.22
C GLN A 49 -4.79 1.78 1.98
N HIS A 50 -4.69 0.78 1.13
CA HIS A 50 -5.46 0.75 -0.11
C HIS A 50 -5.69 -0.69 -0.54
N THR A 51 -6.89 -0.95 -1.06
CA THR A 51 -7.27 -2.26 -1.57
C THR A 51 -7.61 -2.11 -3.05
N GLY A 52 -7.05 -2.97 -3.89
CA GLY A 52 -7.36 -2.98 -5.31
C GLY A 52 -8.84 -3.20 -5.54
N LEU A 53 -9.38 -2.54 -6.56
CA LEU A 53 -10.80 -2.56 -6.88
C LEU A 53 -11.11 -3.75 -7.79
N ALA A 54 -11.88 -4.71 -7.29
CA ALA A 54 -12.20 -5.92 -8.05
C ALA A 54 -12.81 -5.58 -9.40
N LYS A 55 -12.22 -6.13 -10.46
CA LYS A 55 -12.68 -5.96 -11.85
C LYS A 55 -12.69 -4.51 -12.33
N GLY A 56 -12.03 -3.60 -11.63
CA GLY A 56 -11.95 -2.21 -12.06
C GLY A 56 -10.96 -2.02 -13.20
N LYS A 57 -11.24 -1.07 -14.08
CA LYS A 57 -10.31 -0.69 -15.14
C LYS A 57 -9.21 0.19 -14.56
N THR A 58 -8.13 0.40 -15.33
CA THR A 58 -7.02 1.23 -14.87
C THR A 58 -7.47 2.57 -14.32
N LYS A 59 -8.35 3.25 -15.05
CA LYS A 59 -8.86 4.55 -14.63
C LYS A 59 -9.56 4.47 -13.26
N ASP A 60 -10.35 3.42 -13.07
CA ASP A 60 -11.06 3.22 -11.80
C ASP A 60 -10.10 2.92 -10.67
N GLN A 61 -9.06 2.12 -10.94
CA GLN A 61 -8.04 1.79 -9.96
C GLN A 61 -7.31 3.06 -9.51
N LEU A 62 -6.93 3.91 -10.44
CA LEU A 62 -6.23 5.16 -10.14
C LEU A 62 -7.11 6.13 -9.36
N PHE A 63 -8.38 6.22 -9.73
CA PHE A 63 -9.32 7.06 -8.99
C PHE A 63 -9.48 6.57 -7.56
N SER A 64 -9.66 5.26 -7.40
CA SER A 64 -9.81 4.64 -6.08
C SER A 64 -8.57 4.87 -5.22
N PHE A 65 -7.38 4.83 -5.83
CA PHE A 65 -6.12 5.08 -5.12
C PHE A 65 -6.08 6.53 -4.59
N ALA A 66 -6.54 7.49 -5.41
CA ALA A 66 -6.60 8.88 -4.99
C ALA A 66 -7.57 9.07 -3.81
N ILE A 67 -8.69 8.36 -3.83
CA ILE A 67 -9.65 8.41 -2.73
C ILE A 67 -9.01 7.91 -1.44
N SER A 68 -8.23 6.81 -1.55
CA SER A 68 -7.52 6.29 -0.38
C SER A 68 -6.51 7.30 0.18
N LEU A 69 -5.84 8.03 -0.70
CA LEU A 69 -4.90 9.09 -0.27
C LEU A 69 -5.64 10.22 0.45
N ARG A 70 -6.79 10.62 -0.08
CA ARG A 70 -7.61 11.64 0.56
C ARG A 70 -8.09 11.18 1.93
N ASP A 71 -8.53 9.94 2.02
CA ASP A 71 -8.99 9.36 3.28
C ASP A 71 -7.87 9.28 4.31
N ALA A 72 -6.64 9.12 3.85
CA ALA A 72 -5.48 9.06 4.75
C ALA A 72 -5.04 10.44 5.25
N GLY A 73 -5.56 11.52 4.63
CA GLY A 73 -5.22 12.87 5.05
C GLY A 73 -4.71 13.80 3.96
N TYR A 74 -4.58 13.30 2.73
CA TYR A 74 -4.16 14.14 1.60
C TYR A 74 -5.41 14.76 0.97
N ASP A 75 -5.99 15.74 1.65
CA ASP A 75 -7.32 16.26 1.33
C ASP A 75 -7.52 16.74 -0.10
N ASP A 76 -6.53 17.36 -0.68
CA ASP A 76 -6.62 17.92 -2.04
C ASP A 76 -5.83 17.09 -3.05
N CYS A 77 -5.66 15.79 -2.79
CA CYS A 77 -4.93 14.91 -3.68
C CYS A 77 -5.55 14.90 -5.08
N PRO A 78 -4.77 15.21 -6.12
CA PRO A 78 -5.28 15.13 -7.49
C PRO A 78 -5.46 13.69 -7.93
N ILE A 79 -6.24 13.49 -9.00
CA ILE A 79 -6.43 12.16 -9.58
C ILE A 79 -5.23 11.85 -10.46
N PRO A 80 -4.44 10.80 -10.16
CA PRO A 80 -3.28 10.48 -10.99
C PRO A 80 -3.68 9.93 -12.36
N GLN A 81 -2.83 10.16 -13.34
CA GLN A 81 -3.05 9.69 -14.71
C GLN A 81 -2.34 8.37 -14.99
N SER A 82 -1.46 7.95 -14.09
CA SER A 82 -0.69 6.72 -14.24
C SER A 82 -0.29 6.21 -12.86
N TRP A 83 0.14 4.95 -12.81
CA TRP A 83 0.63 4.40 -11.54
C TRP A 83 1.91 5.06 -11.08
N LEU A 84 2.76 5.47 -12.02
CA LEU A 84 3.97 6.19 -11.65
C LEU A 84 3.61 7.50 -10.92
N GLU A 85 2.62 8.21 -11.45
CA GLU A 85 2.14 9.43 -10.80
C GLU A 85 1.46 9.13 -9.47
N ALA A 86 0.69 8.04 -9.42
CA ALA A 86 0.01 7.63 -8.19
C ALA A 86 1.00 7.38 -7.06
N PHE A 87 2.06 6.65 -7.35
CA PHE A 87 3.08 6.36 -6.34
C PHE A 87 3.92 7.60 -5.99
N SER A 88 4.06 8.53 -6.93
CA SER A 88 4.70 9.81 -6.65
C SER A 88 3.88 10.61 -5.64
N LEU A 89 2.56 10.62 -5.81
CA LEU A 89 1.66 11.28 -4.86
C LEU A 89 1.75 10.63 -3.47
N LEU A 90 1.81 9.30 -3.45
CA LEU A 90 1.96 8.57 -2.19
C LEU A 90 3.29 8.93 -1.51
N SER A 91 4.37 8.99 -2.27
CA SER A 91 5.68 9.36 -1.72
C SER A 91 5.66 10.77 -1.12
N HIS A 92 5.01 11.69 -1.81
CA HIS A 92 4.87 13.06 -1.32
C HIS A 92 4.09 13.08 0.00
N PHE A 93 2.98 12.35 0.04
CA PHE A 93 2.17 12.24 1.25
C PHE A 93 2.98 11.68 2.42
N LEU A 94 3.76 10.63 2.17
CA LEU A 94 4.56 9.99 3.21
C LEU A 94 5.64 10.92 3.75
N LYS A 95 6.26 11.71 2.88
CA LYS A 95 7.29 12.66 3.32
C LYS A 95 6.72 13.74 4.23
N ASN A 96 5.46 14.08 4.05
CA ASN A 96 4.81 15.11 4.85
C ASN A 96 4.03 14.55 6.03
N SER A 97 4.05 13.23 6.22
CA SER A 97 3.41 12.59 7.36
C SER A 97 4.19 12.83 8.63
N THR A 98 3.48 13.05 9.73
CA THR A 98 4.09 13.23 11.04
C THR A 98 4.36 11.91 11.75
N ASP A 99 3.92 10.79 11.18
CA ASP A 99 4.16 9.48 11.79
C ASP A 99 5.64 9.17 11.81
N GLU A 100 6.17 8.82 12.96
CA GLU A 100 7.57 8.42 13.08
C GLU A 100 7.79 7.09 12.36
N LYS A 101 6.88 6.15 12.58
CA LYS A 101 6.90 4.88 11.88
C LYS A 101 5.76 4.85 10.88
N LYS A 102 6.10 4.74 9.62
CA LYS A 102 5.11 4.73 8.54
C LYS A 102 4.80 3.30 8.14
N ILE A 103 3.55 2.92 8.25
CA ILE A 103 3.08 1.58 7.88
C ILE A 103 2.14 1.71 6.69
N ILE A 104 2.51 1.07 5.59
CA ILE A 104 1.76 1.10 4.34
C ILE A 104 1.22 -0.29 4.08
N PHE A 105 -0.09 -0.39 3.93
CA PHE A 105 -0.75 -1.66 3.66
C PHE A 105 -1.44 -1.61 2.30
N LEU A 106 -1.01 -2.46 1.38
CA LEU A 106 -1.60 -2.59 0.05
C LEU A 106 -2.16 -3.99 -0.10
N ASP A 107 -3.44 -4.09 -0.38
CA ASP A 107 -4.15 -5.36 -0.48
C ASP A 107 -4.71 -5.53 -1.89
N GLU A 108 -4.90 -6.79 -2.31
CA GLU A 108 -5.49 -7.13 -3.61
C GLU A 108 -4.69 -6.56 -4.79
N LEU A 109 -3.37 -6.64 -4.69
CA LEU A 109 -2.48 -6.10 -5.73
C LEU A 109 -2.80 -6.57 -7.14
N PRO A 110 -3.17 -7.86 -7.37
CA PRO A 110 -3.47 -8.30 -8.73
C PRO A 110 -4.58 -7.49 -9.41
N TRP A 111 -5.53 -6.96 -8.67
CA TRP A 111 -6.58 -6.14 -9.26
C TRP A 111 -6.05 -4.81 -9.80
N MET A 112 -4.99 -4.30 -9.19
CA MET A 112 -4.38 -3.04 -9.63
C MET A 112 -3.55 -3.22 -10.90
N ASP A 113 -3.06 -4.43 -11.16
CA ASP A 113 -2.23 -4.73 -12.31
C ASP A 113 -3.10 -5.03 -13.54
N THR A 114 -3.78 -4.00 -14.03
CA THR A 114 -4.62 -4.12 -15.22
C THR A 114 -3.75 -4.11 -16.48
N PRO A 115 -4.28 -4.64 -17.62
CA PRO A 115 -3.49 -4.70 -18.85
C PRO A 115 -2.95 -3.33 -19.26
N ARG A 116 -1.67 -3.31 -19.61
CA ARG A 116 -0.96 -2.11 -20.09
C ARG A 116 -0.93 -0.94 -19.11
N SER A 117 -1.13 -1.21 -17.83
CA SER A 117 -1.13 -0.17 -16.82
C SER A 117 0.25 0.20 -16.32
N ASN A 118 1.24 -0.66 -16.56
CA ASN A 118 2.60 -0.51 -16.03
C ASN A 118 2.63 -0.48 -14.50
N PHE A 119 1.63 -1.10 -13.87
CA PHE A 119 1.54 -1.10 -12.41
C PHE A 119 2.77 -1.73 -11.76
N ILE A 120 3.18 -2.91 -12.23
CA ILE A 120 4.30 -3.61 -11.60
C ILE A 120 5.58 -2.78 -11.67
N SER A 121 5.88 -2.18 -12.82
CA SER A 121 7.07 -1.34 -12.96
C SER A 121 7.03 -0.16 -12.01
N ALA A 122 5.89 0.51 -11.91
CA ALA A 122 5.72 1.65 -11.03
C ALA A 122 5.83 1.24 -9.56
N PHE A 123 5.23 0.11 -9.22
CA PHE A 123 5.27 -0.41 -7.87
C PHE A 123 6.69 -0.78 -7.45
N GLU A 124 7.43 -1.45 -8.34
CA GLU A 124 8.82 -1.82 -8.06
C GLU A 124 9.70 -0.58 -7.88
N HIS A 125 9.48 0.42 -8.71
CA HIS A 125 10.21 1.68 -8.59
C HIS A 125 9.95 2.33 -7.22
N PHE A 126 8.69 2.37 -6.82
CA PHE A 126 8.31 2.90 -5.51
C PHE A 126 8.94 2.09 -4.37
N TRP A 127 8.83 0.76 -4.46
CA TRP A 127 9.36 -0.13 -3.43
C TRP A 127 10.86 0.08 -3.26
N ASN A 128 11.60 0.09 -4.36
CA ASN A 128 13.05 0.25 -4.30
C ASN A 128 13.45 1.62 -3.75
N GLY A 129 12.74 2.66 -4.15
CA GLY A 129 12.97 4.00 -3.63
C GLY A 129 12.64 4.09 -2.14
N TRP A 130 11.54 3.49 -1.74
CA TRP A 130 11.14 3.44 -0.33
C TRP A 130 12.18 2.70 0.51
N ALA A 131 12.60 1.52 0.05
CA ALA A 131 13.55 0.70 0.79
C ALA A 131 14.89 1.38 0.95
N SER A 132 15.37 2.10 -0.07
CA SER A 132 16.66 2.77 0.00
C SER A 132 16.62 4.06 0.82
N ALA A 133 15.48 4.72 0.91
CA ALA A 133 15.32 5.96 1.69
C ALA A 133 14.97 5.69 3.15
N ARG A 134 14.52 4.49 3.44
CA ARG A 134 14.08 4.13 4.79
C ARG A 134 15.25 3.83 5.71
N LYS A 135 15.29 4.50 6.80
CA LYS A 135 16.33 4.27 7.81
C LYS A 135 15.73 4.43 9.19
#